data_d6a4e7fdcf0b20efcd112f278fc6f5ee
#
_entry.id   d6a4e7fdcf0b20efcd112f278fc6f5ee
#
_cell.length_a   1.000
_cell.length_b   1.000
_cell.length_c   1.000
_cell.angle_alpha   90.00
_cell.angle_beta   90.00
_cell.angle_gamma   90.00
#
_symmetry.space_group_name_H-M   'P 1'
#
loop_
_entity.id
_entity.type
_entity.pdbx_description
1 polymer ?
#
loop_
_entity_poly.entity_id
_entity_poly.type
_entity_poly.pdbx_seq_one_letter_code
_entity_poly.pdbx_strand_id
1 'polypeptide(L)'
;MQAPELQVSEWFNTNKDLRLSDLKGKAVLIEAFQMLCPGCVLHGIPLAQKVQRHFPSDKVAVIGLHTVFEHHDAMTPVSLKAFLHEYRITFPVAVDTQGAGPLPETMSAYGMRGTPSLILLDQAGRIAAHHFGQVSELQLGAEIGYLLATRAASTTTSPRTEVSGKCDDGGCPV
;
A
#
# COMPACT_ATOMS: atom_id res chain seq x y z
N MET A 1 -13.35 5.09 3.34
CA MET A 1 -13.26 6.32 2.52
C MET A 1 -12.46 6.00 1.28
N GLN A 2 -12.87 6.46 0.08
CA GLN A 2 -12.08 6.26 -1.14
C GLN A 2 -10.76 7.02 -1.02
N ALA A 3 -9.65 6.39 -1.41
CA ALA A 3 -8.35 7.03 -1.40
C ALA A 3 -8.29 8.13 -2.49
N PRO A 4 -7.78 9.33 -2.17
CA PRO A 4 -7.45 10.33 -3.20
C PRO A 4 -6.40 9.80 -4.16
N GLU A 5 -6.42 10.21 -5.44
CA GLU A 5 -5.32 9.93 -6.36
C GLU A 5 -4.04 10.64 -5.91
N LEU A 6 -2.90 10.01 -6.19
CA LEU A 6 -1.59 10.59 -5.87
C LEU A 6 -1.32 11.77 -6.81
N GLN A 7 -0.89 12.88 -6.23
CA GLN A 7 -0.44 14.07 -6.98
C GLN A 7 1.07 13.97 -7.17
N VAL A 8 1.49 13.56 -8.36
CA VAL A 8 2.86 13.13 -8.63
C VAL A 8 3.50 14.02 -9.70
N SER A 9 4.68 14.55 -9.40
CA SER A 9 5.49 15.33 -10.34
C SER A 9 6.40 14.45 -11.20
N GLU A 10 6.86 13.31 -10.68
CA GLU A 10 7.77 12.39 -11.36
C GLU A 10 7.65 10.98 -10.80
N TRP A 11 7.88 9.96 -11.64
CA TRP A 11 7.93 8.56 -11.25
C TRP A 11 9.31 7.94 -11.47
N PHE A 12 9.72 7.08 -10.54
CA PHE A 12 10.91 6.22 -10.65
C PHE A 12 10.52 4.75 -10.59
N ASN A 13 11.39 3.89 -11.12
CA ASN A 13 11.24 2.42 -11.14
C ASN A 13 9.95 1.95 -11.86
N THR A 14 9.44 2.73 -12.78
CA THR A 14 8.29 2.38 -13.63
C THR A 14 8.43 3.02 -15.01
N ASN A 15 7.87 2.39 -16.03
CA ASN A 15 7.92 2.90 -17.42
C ASN A 15 6.69 3.74 -17.77
N LYS A 16 5.76 3.92 -16.83
CA LYS A 16 4.53 4.69 -17.03
C LYS A 16 4.07 5.32 -15.72
N ASP A 17 3.32 6.39 -15.84
CA ASP A 17 2.61 6.96 -14.71
C ASP A 17 1.56 5.96 -14.19
N LEU A 18 1.57 5.71 -12.89
CA LEU A 18 0.62 4.82 -12.24
C LEU A 18 -0.53 5.63 -11.65
N ARG A 19 -1.74 5.12 -11.82
CA ARG A 19 -2.92 5.63 -11.14
C ARG A 19 -3.43 4.58 -10.16
N LEU A 20 -3.95 4.99 -9.02
CA LEU A 20 -4.55 4.07 -8.07
C LEU A 20 -5.74 3.32 -8.69
N SER A 21 -6.45 3.95 -9.63
CA SER A 21 -7.51 3.31 -10.41
C SER A 21 -7.04 2.09 -11.20
N ASP A 22 -5.77 2.06 -11.66
CA ASP A 22 -5.18 0.96 -12.43
C ASP A 22 -4.79 -0.23 -11.54
N LEU A 23 -4.75 -0.01 -10.23
CA LEU A 23 -4.40 -1.01 -9.22
C LEU A 23 -5.62 -1.66 -8.54
N LYS A 24 -6.84 -1.32 -8.99
CA LYS A 24 -8.05 -1.96 -8.51
C LYS A 24 -7.96 -3.48 -8.66
N GLY A 25 -8.42 -4.17 -7.63
CA GLY A 25 -8.30 -5.63 -7.54
C GLY A 25 -7.10 -6.10 -6.74
N LYS A 26 -6.14 -5.22 -6.42
CA LYS A 26 -5.01 -5.48 -5.53
C LYS A 26 -5.15 -4.69 -4.24
N ALA A 27 -4.62 -5.21 -3.14
CA ALA A 27 -4.29 -4.37 -2.00
C ALA A 27 -3.09 -3.48 -2.38
N VAL A 28 -3.08 -2.22 -1.95
CA VAL A 28 -1.99 -1.29 -2.26
C VAL A 28 -1.37 -0.80 -0.97
N LEU A 29 -0.06 -0.98 -0.84
CA LEU A 29 0.74 -0.39 0.22
C LEU A 29 1.42 0.87 -0.32
N ILE A 30 1.18 2.02 0.31
CA ILE A 30 1.88 3.28 0.03
C ILE A 30 2.76 3.57 1.23
N GLU A 31 4.07 3.61 1.02
CA GLU A 31 5.06 4.01 2.01
C GLU A 31 5.53 5.43 1.73
N ALA A 32 5.06 6.40 2.52
CA ALA A 32 5.47 7.78 2.43
C ALA A 32 6.75 8.01 3.24
N PHE A 33 7.79 8.50 2.56
CA PHE A 33 9.12 8.61 3.12
C PHE A 33 9.87 9.87 2.68
N GLN A 34 10.93 10.21 3.40
CA GLN A 34 11.99 11.12 3.01
C GLN A 34 13.35 10.40 3.10
N MET A 35 14.28 10.74 2.21
CA MET A 35 15.63 10.14 2.20
C MET A 35 16.41 10.37 3.49
N LEU A 36 16.25 11.54 4.10
CA LEU A 36 16.95 11.94 5.33
C LEU A 36 16.17 11.62 6.61
N CYS A 37 15.04 10.90 6.51
CA CYS A 37 14.27 10.46 7.66
C CYS A 37 14.82 9.13 8.21
N PRO A 38 15.44 9.10 9.41
CA PRO A 38 16.01 7.87 9.96
C PRO A 38 14.98 6.74 10.12
N GLY A 39 13.75 7.06 10.57
CA GLY A 39 12.67 6.07 10.71
C GLY A 39 12.26 5.46 9.37
N CYS A 40 12.29 6.25 8.29
CA CYS A 40 12.01 5.77 6.94
C CYS A 40 13.08 4.78 6.48
N VAL A 41 14.35 5.14 6.64
CA VAL A 41 15.50 4.33 6.17
C VAL A 41 15.64 3.05 6.99
N LEU A 42 15.47 3.13 8.32
CA LEU A 42 15.69 1.98 9.21
C LEU A 42 14.47 1.04 9.30
N HIS A 43 13.26 1.54 9.04
CA HIS A 43 12.03 0.77 9.29
C HIS A 43 11.07 0.77 8.09
N GLY A 44 10.60 1.92 7.63
CA GLY A 44 9.54 2.01 6.63
C GLY A 44 9.91 1.38 5.29
N ILE A 45 11.01 1.82 4.69
CA ILE A 45 11.51 1.29 3.40
C ILE A 45 11.83 -0.22 3.49
N PRO A 46 12.58 -0.73 4.51
CA PRO A 46 12.79 -2.16 4.67
C PRO A 46 11.49 -2.96 4.81
N LEU A 47 10.48 -2.43 5.51
CA LEU A 47 9.18 -3.07 5.64
C LEU A 47 8.45 -3.15 4.29
N ALA A 48 8.41 -2.05 3.53
CA ALA A 48 7.85 -2.03 2.18
C ALA A 48 8.56 -3.02 1.23
N GLN A 49 9.88 -3.12 1.29
CA GLN A 49 10.66 -4.12 0.54
C GLN A 49 10.31 -5.56 0.95
N LYS A 50 10.06 -5.81 2.24
CA LYS A 50 9.60 -7.13 2.71
C LYS A 50 8.22 -7.47 2.16
N VAL A 51 7.29 -6.52 2.17
CA VAL A 51 5.96 -6.72 1.56
C VAL A 51 6.09 -7.05 0.07
N GLN A 52 6.89 -6.29 -0.68
CA GLN A 52 7.13 -6.54 -2.10
C GLN A 52 7.67 -7.95 -2.37
N ARG A 53 8.56 -8.47 -1.50
CA ARG A 53 9.15 -9.80 -1.68
C ARG A 53 8.24 -10.96 -1.29
N HIS A 54 7.38 -10.76 -0.28
CA HIS A 54 6.63 -11.87 0.32
C HIS A 54 5.20 -12.00 -0.20
N PHE A 55 4.65 -10.95 -0.82
CA PHE A 55 3.30 -11.00 -1.39
C PHE A 55 3.35 -11.03 -2.92
N PRO A 56 2.49 -11.85 -3.57
CA PRO A 56 2.42 -11.89 -5.04
C PRO A 56 2.04 -10.52 -5.62
N SER A 57 2.73 -10.09 -6.66
CA SER A 57 2.52 -8.77 -7.29
C SER A 57 1.17 -8.62 -8.00
N ASP A 58 0.48 -9.72 -8.29
CA ASP A 58 -0.89 -9.72 -8.79
C ASP A 58 -1.93 -9.49 -7.67
N LYS A 59 -1.53 -9.60 -6.40
CA LYS A 59 -2.40 -9.42 -5.21
C LYS A 59 -2.10 -8.17 -4.43
N VAL A 60 -0.81 -7.81 -4.31
CA VAL A 60 -0.36 -6.64 -3.54
C VAL A 60 0.57 -5.79 -4.39
N ALA A 61 0.26 -4.51 -4.50
CA ALA A 61 1.13 -3.51 -5.09
C ALA A 61 1.80 -2.69 -3.98
N VAL A 62 3.08 -2.38 -4.16
CA VAL A 62 3.83 -1.49 -3.25
C VAL A 62 4.23 -0.24 -4.02
N ILE A 63 3.98 0.92 -3.45
CA ILE A 63 4.36 2.24 -3.98
C ILE A 63 5.12 2.98 -2.88
N GLY A 64 6.29 3.52 -3.20
CA GLY A 64 6.93 4.54 -2.39
C GLY A 64 6.40 5.93 -2.78
N LEU A 65 6.17 6.77 -1.79
CA LEU A 65 5.84 8.18 -1.98
C LEU A 65 6.93 9.04 -1.34
N HIS A 66 7.81 9.60 -2.15
CA HIS A 66 8.83 10.53 -1.68
C HIS A 66 8.18 11.90 -1.48
N THR A 67 7.78 12.20 -0.25
CA THR A 67 7.06 13.41 0.13
C THR A 67 7.97 14.32 0.96
N VAL A 68 8.47 15.39 0.33
CA VAL A 68 9.50 16.27 0.90
C VAL A 68 8.85 17.53 1.45
N PHE A 69 8.95 17.73 2.77
CA PHE A 69 8.45 18.93 3.46
C PHE A 69 9.54 19.70 4.25
N GLU A 70 10.77 19.19 4.20
CA GLU A 70 11.95 19.81 4.80
C GLU A 70 13.21 19.46 3.98
N HIS A 71 14.31 20.19 4.14
CA HIS A 71 15.58 19.93 3.46
C HIS A 71 15.48 19.74 1.93
N HIS A 72 14.63 20.53 1.26
CA HIS A 72 14.30 20.39 -0.16
C HIS A 72 15.56 20.35 -1.05
N ASP A 73 16.56 21.19 -0.79
CA ASP A 73 17.80 21.26 -1.59
C ASP A 73 18.63 19.96 -1.53
N ALA A 74 18.52 19.21 -0.44
CA ALA A 74 19.23 17.93 -0.26
C ALA A 74 18.45 16.74 -0.82
N MET A 75 17.12 16.83 -0.89
CA MET A 75 16.23 15.74 -1.28
C MET A 75 15.60 15.94 -2.66
N THR A 76 16.45 16.24 -3.64
CA THR A 76 16.04 16.45 -5.04
C THR A 76 15.75 15.13 -5.75
N PRO A 77 15.04 15.13 -6.90
CA PRO A 77 14.87 13.93 -7.74
C PRO A 77 16.19 13.29 -8.16
N VAL A 78 17.24 14.08 -8.39
CA VAL A 78 18.58 13.56 -8.71
C VAL A 78 19.16 12.77 -7.53
N SER A 79 19.08 13.31 -6.32
CA SER A 79 19.52 12.62 -5.10
C SER A 79 18.66 11.37 -4.85
N LEU A 80 17.35 11.46 -5.09
CA LEU A 80 16.44 10.33 -4.96
C LEU A 80 16.83 9.18 -5.88
N LYS A 81 17.16 9.45 -7.14
CA LYS A 81 17.59 8.41 -8.09
C LYS A 81 18.79 7.63 -7.56
N ALA A 82 19.80 8.33 -7.03
CA ALA A 82 20.98 7.70 -6.43
C ALA A 82 20.59 6.89 -5.18
N PHE A 83 19.76 7.47 -4.31
CA PHE A 83 19.26 6.80 -3.10
C PHE A 83 18.52 5.49 -3.42
N LEU A 84 17.60 5.51 -4.40
CA LEU A 84 16.86 4.31 -4.81
C LEU A 84 17.79 3.20 -5.29
N HIS A 85 18.84 3.56 -6.05
CA HIS A 85 19.85 2.62 -6.51
C HIS A 85 20.66 2.02 -5.34
N GLU A 86 21.20 2.85 -4.46
CA GLU A 86 22.04 2.39 -3.35
C GLU A 86 21.27 1.52 -2.34
N TYR A 87 20.02 1.89 -2.05
CA TYR A 87 19.15 1.13 -1.14
C TYR A 87 18.40 -0.03 -1.84
N ARG A 88 18.66 -0.25 -3.14
CA ARG A 88 18.07 -1.33 -3.95
C ARG A 88 16.53 -1.33 -3.88
N ILE A 89 15.95 -0.14 -3.93
CA ILE A 89 14.50 0.02 -3.96
C ILE A 89 14.04 -0.21 -5.39
N THR A 90 13.20 -1.23 -5.60
CA THR A 90 12.76 -1.67 -6.94
C THR A 90 11.28 -1.48 -7.20
N PHE A 91 10.47 -1.22 -6.16
CA PHE A 91 9.07 -0.86 -6.35
C PHE A 91 8.95 0.55 -6.94
N PRO A 92 7.83 0.87 -7.62
CA PRO A 92 7.55 2.21 -8.14
C PRO A 92 7.62 3.27 -7.04
N VAL A 93 8.26 4.39 -7.32
CA VAL A 93 8.36 5.52 -6.39
C VAL A 93 7.86 6.78 -7.07
N ALA A 94 6.85 7.40 -6.46
CA ALA A 94 6.29 8.69 -6.81
C ALA A 94 7.02 9.81 -6.08
N VAL A 95 7.28 10.93 -6.75
CA VAL A 95 7.67 12.19 -6.13
C VAL A 95 6.41 13.01 -5.92
N ASP A 96 6.07 13.28 -4.66
CA ASP A 96 4.89 14.07 -4.31
C ASP A 96 5.01 15.50 -4.84
N THR A 97 3.96 16.01 -5.45
CA THR A 97 3.93 17.38 -5.97
C THR A 97 3.96 18.39 -4.82
N GLN A 98 4.82 19.39 -4.94
CA GLN A 98 4.84 20.51 -3.99
C GLN A 98 3.61 21.38 -4.23
N GLY A 99 2.78 21.53 -3.18
CA GLY A 99 1.62 22.39 -3.21
C GLY A 99 1.95 23.88 -2.92
N ALA A 100 0.93 24.72 -2.95
CA ALA A 100 1.05 26.13 -2.53
C ALA A 100 1.22 26.28 -1.00
N GLY A 101 0.94 25.24 -0.22
CA GLY A 101 1.08 25.20 1.24
C GLY A 101 2.44 24.66 1.69
N PRO A 102 2.62 24.51 3.00
CA PRO A 102 3.87 24.00 3.58
C PRO A 102 4.08 22.49 3.38
N LEU A 103 3.05 21.76 3.00
CA LEU A 103 3.09 20.32 2.80
C LEU A 103 2.84 19.97 1.35
N PRO A 104 3.45 18.88 0.83
CA PRO A 104 3.15 18.33 -0.48
C PRO A 104 1.66 17.95 -0.63
N GLU A 105 1.19 17.93 -1.86
CA GLU A 105 -0.25 17.78 -2.16
C GLU A 105 -0.82 16.43 -1.71
N THR A 106 -0.14 15.31 -2.02
CA THR A 106 -0.60 13.99 -1.59
C THR A 106 -0.53 13.86 -0.08
N MET A 107 0.57 14.31 0.53
CA MET A 107 0.72 14.31 1.99
C MET A 107 -0.43 15.03 2.67
N SER A 108 -0.80 16.21 2.14
CA SER A 108 -1.91 17.03 2.62
C SER A 108 -3.27 16.33 2.42
N ALA A 109 -3.53 15.79 1.21
CA ALA A 109 -4.78 15.12 0.87
C ALA A 109 -5.06 13.88 1.74
N TYR A 110 -4.02 13.17 2.16
CA TYR A 110 -4.12 12.01 3.04
C TYR A 110 -4.09 12.38 4.53
N GLY A 111 -3.88 13.65 4.88
CA GLY A 111 -3.77 14.10 6.27
C GLY A 111 -2.57 13.48 7.00
N MET A 112 -1.46 13.24 6.29
CA MET A 112 -0.25 12.69 6.91
C MET A 112 0.40 13.74 7.82
N ARG A 113 0.92 13.31 8.96
CA ARG A 113 1.53 14.18 9.98
C ARG A 113 3.05 14.24 9.90
N GLY A 114 3.65 13.39 9.08
CA GLY A 114 5.09 13.24 8.93
C GLY A 114 5.43 11.91 8.27
N THR A 115 6.72 11.56 8.26
CA THR A 115 7.24 10.30 7.73
C THR A 115 8.04 9.53 8.79
N PRO A 116 8.08 8.18 8.72
CA PRO A 116 7.34 7.36 7.78
C PRO A 116 5.83 7.36 8.04
N SER A 117 5.03 7.35 6.97
CA SER A 117 3.59 7.08 7.03
C SER A 117 3.25 5.96 6.07
N LEU A 118 2.49 4.97 6.55
CA LEU A 118 2.11 3.81 5.78
C LEU A 118 0.59 3.80 5.59
N ILE A 119 0.17 3.79 4.34
CA ILE A 119 -1.24 3.72 3.97
C ILE A 119 -1.49 2.38 3.29
N LEU A 120 -2.51 1.65 3.75
CA LEU A 120 -2.96 0.41 3.16
C LEU A 120 -4.33 0.63 2.52
N LEU A 121 -4.43 0.33 1.22
CA LEU A 121 -5.69 0.38 0.48
C LEU A 121 -6.21 -1.03 0.24
N ASP A 122 -7.54 -1.19 0.30
CA ASP A 122 -8.22 -2.41 -0.10
C ASP A 122 -8.30 -2.53 -1.64
N GLN A 123 -8.81 -3.66 -2.13
CA GLN A 123 -8.91 -3.94 -3.56
C GLN A 123 -9.91 -3.03 -4.31
N ALA A 124 -10.75 -2.30 -3.59
CA ALA A 124 -11.64 -1.29 -4.15
C ALA A 124 -10.99 0.12 -4.17
N GLY A 125 -9.75 0.24 -3.67
CA GLY A 125 -9.03 1.52 -3.56
C GLY A 125 -9.49 2.38 -2.39
N ARG A 126 -10.07 1.80 -1.35
CA ARG A 126 -10.45 2.50 -0.12
C ARG A 126 -9.34 2.39 0.91
N ILE A 127 -9.14 3.44 1.69
CA ILE A 127 -8.19 3.42 2.80
C ILE A 127 -8.69 2.43 3.86
N ALA A 128 -7.93 1.36 4.06
CA ALA A 128 -8.17 0.32 5.06
C ALA A 128 -7.39 0.60 6.36
N ALA A 129 -6.16 1.11 6.25
CA ALA A 129 -5.36 1.50 7.40
C ALA A 129 -4.47 2.70 7.06
N HIS A 130 -4.15 3.51 8.07
CA HIS A 130 -3.21 4.62 7.99
C HIS A 130 -2.39 4.65 9.27
N HIS A 131 -1.11 4.34 9.16
CA HIS A 131 -0.16 4.31 10.27
C HIS A 131 0.84 5.45 10.14
N PHE A 132 1.20 6.04 11.27
CA PHE A 132 2.27 7.02 11.38
C PHE A 132 3.38 6.46 12.27
N GLY A 133 4.61 6.53 11.81
CA GLY A 133 5.76 5.97 12.50
C GLY A 133 5.98 4.48 12.20
N GLN A 134 6.62 3.79 13.12
CA GLN A 134 6.98 2.37 12.95
C GLN A 134 5.77 1.46 13.11
N VAL A 135 5.60 0.54 12.16
CA VAL A 135 4.59 -0.53 12.18
C VAL A 135 5.31 -1.87 12.28
N SER A 136 4.78 -2.80 13.09
CA SER A 136 5.37 -4.14 13.17
C SER A 136 5.05 -4.96 11.93
N GLU A 137 6.00 -5.83 11.54
CA GLU A 137 5.84 -6.74 10.40
C GLU A 137 4.64 -7.67 10.57
N LEU A 138 4.42 -8.15 11.80
CA LEU A 138 3.30 -9.03 12.12
C LEU A 138 1.96 -8.32 11.96
N GLN A 139 1.86 -7.09 12.43
CA GLN A 139 0.64 -6.29 12.30
C GLN A 139 0.32 -6.03 10.83
N LEU A 140 1.29 -5.51 10.06
CA LEU A 140 1.07 -5.22 8.64
C LEU A 140 0.75 -6.50 7.85
N GLY A 141 1.45 -7.60 8.13
CA GLY A 141 1.18 -8.89 7.51
C GLY A 141 -0.24 -9.40 7.78
N ALA A 142 -0.72 -9.25 9.02
CA ALA A 142 -2.09 -9.62 9.40
C ALA A 142 -3.14 -8.74 8.68
N GLU A 143 -2.92 -7.43 8.61
CA GLU A 143 -3.81 -6.49 7.92
C GLU A 143 -3.90 -6.81 6.42
N ILE A 144 -2.77 -7.01 5.74
CA ILE A 144 -2.75 -7.41 4.32
C ILE A 144 -3.46 -8.76 4.14
N GLY A 145 -3.13 -9.75 4.97
CA GLY A 145 -3.75 -11.08 4.92
C GLY A 145 -5.28 -11.01 5.07
N TYR A 146 -5.76 -10.20 6.00
CA TYR A 146 -7.19 -9.97 6.20
C TYR A 146 -7.87 -9.38 4.94
N LEU A 147 -7.25 -8.35 4.33
CA LEU A 147 -7.78 -7.75 3.10
C LEU A 147 -7.86 -8.75 1.95
N LEU A 148 -6.84 -9.59 1.79
CA LEU A 148 -6.82 -10.60 0.73
C LEU A 148 -7.86 -11.70 0.94
N ALA A 149 -8.10 -12.11 2.20
CA ALA A 149 -9.07 -13.14 2.57
C ALA A 149 -10.53 -12.67 2.39
N THR A 150 -10.84 -11.42 2.74
CA THR A 150 -12.21 -10.88 2.66
C THR A 150 -12.75 -10.83 1.24
N ARG A 151 -11.89 -10.63 0.23
CA ARG A 151 -12.29 -10.72 -1.17
C ARG A 151 -12.62 -12.14 -1.62
N ALA A 152 -11.88 -13.13 -1.14
CA ALA A 152 -12.14 -14.55 -1.48
C ALA A 152 -13.56 -14.95 -1.03
N ALA A 153 -14.02 -14.46 0.12
CA ALA A 153 -15.36 -14.72 0.63
C ALA A 153 -16.46 -14.07 -0.22
N SER A 154 -16.21 -12.88 -0.82
CA SER A 154 -17.21 -12.17 -1.65
C SER A 154 -17.40 -12.78 -3.04
N THR A 155 -16.47 -13.59 -3.53
CA THR A 155 -16.54 -14.26 -4.84
C THR A 155 -17.11 -15.66 -4.77
N THR A 156 -17.39 -16.20 -3.57
CA THR A 156 -17.86 -17.58 -3.37
C THR A 156 -19.35 -17.66 -3.01
N THR A 157 -20.18 -16.70 -3.43
CA THR A 157 -21.62 -16.87 -3.36
C THR A 157 -22.09 -17.60 -4.62
N SER A 158 -21.76 -18.89 -4.74
CA SER A 158 -22.47 -19.84 -5.60
C SER A 158 -23.83 -20.11 -4.99
N PRO A 159 -24.93 -20.21 -5.76
CA PRO A 159 -26.24 -20.47 -5.21
C PRO A 159 -26.25 -21.82 -4.48
N ARG A 160 -26.63 -21.79 -3.21
CA ARG A 160 -26.99 -23.01 -2.48
C ARG A 160 -28.12 -23.69 -3.25
N THR A 161 -27.82 -24.77 -3.92
CA THR A 161 -28.82 -25.74 -4.33
C THR A 161 -29.38 -26.34 -3.04
N GLU A 162 -30.59 -25.98 -2.68
CA GLU A 162 -31.33 -26.65 -1.62
C GLU A 162 -31.55 -28.09 -2.05
N VAL A 163 -30.77 -29.01 -1.51
CA VAL A 163 -31.08 -30.44 -1.57
C VAL A 163 -32.10 -30.66 -0.45
N SER A 164 -33.38 -30.69 -0.83
CA SER A 164 -34.48 -31.19 -0.02
C SER A 164 -34.27 -32.69 0.20
N GLY A 165 -33.51 -33.07 1.22
CA GLY A 165 -33.42 -34.43 1.73
C GLY A 165 -34.41 -34.62 2.85
N LYS A 166 -35.57 -35.31 2.59
CA LYS A 166 -36.41 -35.88 3.63
C LYS A 166 -35.60 -36.97 4.33
N CYS A 167 -35.49 -36.82 5.64
CA CYS A 167 -35.04 -37.93 6.49
C CYS A 167 -36.24 -38.88 6.69
N ASP A 168 -36.16 -40.08 6.15
CA ASP A 168 -36.99 -41.19 6.51
C ASP A 168 -36.43 -41.89 7.76
N ASP A 169 -37.33 -42.32 8.65
CA ASP A 169 -37.08 -42.95 9.94
C ASP A 169 -36.27 -44.26 9.80
N GLY A 170 -34.97 -44.20 9.97
CA GLY A 170 -34.13 -45.39 9.96
C GLY A 170 -32.69 -45.06 10.36
N GLY A 171 -32.31 -45.40 11.59
CA GLY A 171 -31.12 -45.01 12.37
C GLY A 171 -29.81 -44.97 11.62
N CYS A 172 -28.95 -43.99 12.04
CA CYS A 172 -27.54 -43.92 11.70
C CYS A 172 -26.79 -45.15 12.27
N PRO A 173 -25.99 -45.85 11.46
CA PRO A 173 -25.01 -46.80 12.00
C PRO A 173 -23.79 -46.07 12.56
N VAL A 174 -23.28 -46.60 13.66
CA VAL A 174 -22.10 -46.18 14.42
C VAL A 174 -20.85 -46.30 13.60
#